data_d88d0dfaf5d1be1430f6f685456c544e
#
_entry.id   d88d0dfaf5d1be1430f6f685456c544e
#
_cell.length_a   1.000
_cell.length_b   1.000
_cell.length_c   1.000
_cell.angle_alpha   90.00
_cell.angle_beta   90.00
_cell.angle_gamma   90.00
#
_symmetry.space_group_name_H-M   'P 1'
#
loop_
_entity.id
_entity.type
_entity.pdbx_description
1 polymer ?
#
loop_
_entity_poly.entity_id
_entity_poly.type
_entity_poly.pdbx_seq_one_letter_code
_entity_poly.pdbx_strand_id
1 'polypeptide(L)'
;VQRLVDAGHLVPVVTPHVSLGVDTASVKTRGGDFVASDLDKPAQKITREALAEAKVLAKDRRAWLVFCVSVEHAKMAVAELMDLEFGRVALVTGETPSDERDRIVKQFRAGEIRAVVNVDVLTTGFDAPICDCLVVLRPTQSTGLYVQMIGRGMRTHPGKTSCLLLDYGTNVERHGPITAVNPKMQPAAPGEWICE
;
A
#
# COMPACT_ATOMS: atom_id res chain seq x y z
N VAL A 1 14.56 5.60 9.31
CA VAL A 1 13.23 6.23 9.14
C VAL A 1 12.92 7.11 10.36
N GLN A 2 13.08 6.60 11.61
CA GLN A 2 12.70 7.35 12.83
C GLN A 2 13.32 8.75 12.88
N ARG A 3 14.61 8.92 12.57
CA ARG A 3 15.27 10.24 12.54
C ARG A 3 14.60 11.25 11.62
N LEU A 4 14.01 10.81 10.51
CA LEU A 4 13.30 11.69 9.56
C LEU A 4 11.93 12.09 10.10
N VAL A 5 11.29 11.22 10.88
CA VAL A 5 10.04 11.51 11.58
C VAL A 5 10.31 12.53 12.69
N ASP A 6 11.33 12.29 13.51
CA ASP A 6 11.71 13.20 14.62
C ASP A 6 12.12 14.59 14.11
N ALA A 7 12.73 14.66 12.92
CA ALA A 7 13.09 15.91 12.26
C ALA A 7 11.92 16.58 11.51
N GLY A 8 10.72 15.97 11.49
CA GLY A 8 9.54 16.54 10.81
C GLY A 8 9.56 16.43 9.28
N HIS A 9 10.49 15.65 8.71
CA HIS A 9 10.53 15.40 7.26
C HIS A 9 9.54 14.33 6.80
N LEU A 10 9.10 13.47 7.72
CA LEU A 10 8.09 12.44 7.49
C LEU A 10 7.06 12.48 8.62
N VAL A 11 5.83 12.02 8.35
CA VAL A 11 4.84 11.79 9.39
C VAL A 11 4.98 10.36 9.95
N PRO A 12 4.64 10.12 11.22
CA PRO A 12 4.63 8.78 11.80
C PRO A 12 3.55 7.90 11.15
N VAL A 13 3.81 6.59 11.15
CA VAL A 13 2.85 5.56 10.74
C VAL A 13 2.21 4.96 11.99
N VAL A 14 0.88 4.94 12.01
CA VAL A 14 0.08 4.28 13.04
C VAL A 14 -0.48 2.99 12.46
N THR A 15 -0.18 1.87 13.09
CA THR A 15 -0.61 0.54 12.63
C THR A 15 -1.50 -0.09 13.70
N PRO A 16 -2.82 0.03 13.61
CA PRO A 16 -3.72 -0.68 14.50
C PRO A 16 -3.74 -2.17 14.17
N HIS A 17 -4.21 -2.98 15.10
CA HIS A 17 -4.51 -4.37 14.81
C HIS A 17 -5.67 -4.45 13.81
N VAL A 18 -5.53 -5.30 12.79
CA VAL A 18 -6.58 -5.71 11.87
C VAL A 18 -6.97 -7.17 12.15
N SER A 19 -8.25 -7.49 11.95
CA SER A 19 -8.77 -8.82 12.31
C SER A 19 -8.51 -9.89 11.26
N LEU A 20 -8.07 -9.49 10.06
CA LEU A 20 -7.91 -10.34 8.89
C LEU A 20 -6.48 -10.26 8.35
N GLY A 21 -6.03 -11.35 7.73
CA GLY A 21 -4.77 -11.41 7.02
C GLY A 21 -4.85 -12.32 5.80
N VAL A 22 -4.14 -11.97 4.75
CA VAL A 22 -4.02 -12.83 3.55
C VAL A 22 -3.22 -14.07 3.93
N ASP A 23 -3.85 -15.25 3.77
CA ASP A 23 -3.17 -16.53 3.99
C ASP A 23 -2.12 -16.78 2.91
N THR A 24 -0.86 -16.87 3.33
CA THR A 24 0.30 -17.11 2.44
C THR A 24 0.91 -18.49 2.61
N ALA A 25 0.32 -19.39 3.41
CA ALA A 25 0.92 -20.68 3.76
C ALA A 25 1.17 -21.58 2.52
N SER A 26 0.30 -21.51 1.50
CA SER A 26 0.42 -22.30 0.27
C SER A 26 1.02 -21.53 -0.90
N VAL A 27 1.42 -20.26 -0.70
CA VAL A 27 1.91 -19.39 -1.77
C VAL A 27 3.38 -19.64 -2.05
N LYS A 28 3.71 -19.90 -3.31
CA LYS A 28 5.09 -20.10 -3.76
C LYS A 28 5.85 -18.79 -3.81
N THR A 29 7.17 -18.90 -3.68
CA THR A 29 8.09 -17.77 -3.82
C THR A 29 8.95 -17.92 -5.07
N ARG A 30 9.20 -16.82 -5.76
CA ARG A 30 10.06 -16.74 -6.93
C ARG A 30 10.75 -15.38 -6.97
N GLY A 31 12.08 -15.38 -7.21
CA GLY A 31 12.84 -14.13 -7.31
C GLY A 31 12.82 -13.27 -6.03
N GLY A 32 12.70 -13.91 -4.85
CA GLY A 32 12.71 -13.21 -3.55
C GLY A 32 11.36 -12.60 -3.14
N ASP A 33 10.27 -12.86 -3.90
CA ASP A 33 8.93 -12.45 -3.50
C ASP A 33 7.90 -13.56 -3.77
N PHE A 34 6.69 -13.37 -3.29
CA PHE A 34 5.56 -14.26 -3.56
C PHE A 34 5.17 -14.24 -5.04
N VAL A 35 4.73 -15.38 -5.55
CA VAL A 35 4.15 -15.48 -6.89
C VAL A 35 2.77 -14.85 -6.88
N ALA A 36 2.60 -13.75 -7.62
CA ALA A 36 1.36 -12.96 -7.61
C ALA A 36 0.11 -13.77 -7.98
N SER A 37 0.20 -14.69 -8.95
CA SER A 37 -0.92 -15.56 -9.32
C SER A 37 -1.39 -16.47 -8.18
N ASP A 38 -0.49 -16.88 -7.28
CA ASP A 38 -0.82 -17.73 -6.15
C ASP A 38 -1.44 -16.93 -4.99
N LEU A 39 -1.12 -15.62 -4.91
CA LEU A 39 -1.69 -14.70 -3.92
C LEU A 39 -3.12 -14.25 -4.25
N ASP A 40 -3.52 -14.31 -5.51
CA ASP A 40 -4.74 -13.66 -6.00
C ASP A 40 -5.98 -14.18 -5.27
N LYS A 41 -6.17 -15.50 -5.25
CA LYS A 41 -7.32 -16.12 -4.56
C LYS A 41 -7.34 -15.85 -3.05
N PRO A 42 -6.22 -16.05 -2.30
CA PRO A 42 -6.18 -15.72 -0.88
C PRO A 42 -6.51 -14.25 -0.58
N ALA A 43 -6.00 -13.32 -1.39
CA ALA A 43 -6.26 -11.90 -1.21
C ALA A 43 -7.73 -11.54 -1.53
N GLN A 44 -8.28 -12.04 -2.63
CA GLN A 44 -9.69 -11.82 -3.00
C GLN A 44 -10.65 -12.33 -1.93
N LYS A 45 -10.34 -13.45 -1.29
CA LYS A 45 -11.19 -14.07 -0.26
C LYS A 45 -11.51 -13.14 0.92
N ILE A 46 -10.58 -12.26 1.29
CA ILE A 46 -10.73 -11.36 2.45
C ILE A 46 -11.06 -9.91 2.05
N THR A 47 -11.04 -9.59 0.77
CA THR A 47 -11.08 -8.19 0.29
C THR A 47 -12.29 -7.43 0.78
N ARG A 48 -13.48 -8.04 0.70
CA ARG A 48 -14.74 -7.40 1.11
C ARG A 48 -14.74 -7.05 2.59
N GLU A 49 -14.46 -8.02 3.43
CA GLU A 49 -14.42 -7.87 4.89
C GLU A 49 -13.29 -6.93 5.33
N ALA A 50 -12.13 -7.02 4.69
CA ALA A 50 -10.99 -6.15 4.96
C ALA A 50 -11.29 -4.68 4.62
N LEU A 51 -11.95 -4.41 3.49
CA LEU A 51 -12.34 -3.04 3.11
C LEU A 51 -13.48 -2.50 3.98
N ALA A 52 -14.41 -3.36 4.41
CA ALA A 52 -15.46 -2.97 5.36
C ALA A 52 -14.86 -2.61 6.73
N GLU A 53 -13.94 -3.42 7.26
CA GLU A 53 -13.18 -3.12 8.48
C GLU A 53 -12.35 -1.84 8.32
N ALA A 54 -11.64 -1.70 7.20
CA ALA A 54 -10.84 -0.53 6.89
C ALA A 54 -11.69 0.76 6.91
N LYS A 55 -12.91 0.73 6.36
CA LYS A 55 -13.83 1.87 6.37
C LYS A 55 -14.17 2.32 7.79
N VAL A 56 -14.30 1.39 8.72
CA VAL A 56 -14.57 1.69 10.14
C VAL A 56 -13.32 2.24 10.82
N LEU A 57 -12.16 1.56 10.67
CA LEU A 57 -10.91 1.94 11.34
C LEU A 57 -10.35 3.28 10.82
N ALA A 58 -10.55 3.57 9.55
CA ALA A 58 -10.05 4.77 8.88
C ALA A 58 -11.14 5.82 8.61
N LYS A 59 -12.22 5.86 9.41
CA LYS A 59 -13.35 6.80 9.24
C LYS A 59 -12.91 8.27 9.16
N ASP A 60 -11.85 8.63 9.88
CA ASP A 60 -11.31 9.99 9.95
C ASP A 60 -10.23 10.28 8.88
N ARG A 61 -9.94 9.30 8.02
CA ARG A 61 -8.93 9.43 6.94
C ARG A 61 -9.59 9.86 5.63
N ARG A 62 -8.91 10.71 4.88
CA ARG A 62 -9.47 11.39 3.71
C ARG A 62 -8.97 10.84 2.38
N ALA A 63 -7.73 10.37 2.34
CA ALA A 63 -7.05 10.01 1.11
C ALA A 63 -6.36 8.64 1.24
N TRP A 64 -6.94 7.61 0.60
CA TRP A 64 -6.50 6.23 0.74
C TRP A 64 -5.69 5.77 -0.47
N LEU A 65 -4.62 5.01 -0.21
CA LEU A 65 -3.97 4.16 -1.21
C LEU A 65 -4.22 2.70 -0.86
N VAL A 66 -4.80 1.95 -1.80
CA VAL A 66 -5.08 0.52 -1.66
C VAL A 66 -4.13 -0.25 -2.56
N PHE A 67 -3.33 -1.14 -1.99
CA PHE A 67 -2.36 -1.96 -2.71
C PHE A 67 -2.93 -3.37 -2.92
N CYS A 68 -3.12 -3.75 -4.18
CA CYS A 68 -3.65 -5.04 -4.60
C CYS A 68 -2.58 -5.91 -5.26
N VAL A 69 -2.85 -7.22 -5.34
CA VAL A 69 -1.93 -8.24 -5.88
C VAL A 69 -1.93 -8.22 -7.40
N SER A 70 -3.13 -8.13 -8.01
CA SER A 70 -3.35 -8.21 -9.46
C SER A 70 -4.35 -7.17 -9.92
N VAL A 71 -4.44 -6.98 -11.24
CA VAL A 71 -5.44 -6.09 -11.85
C VAL A 71 -6.87 -6.57 -11.57
N GLU A 72 -7.08 -7.89 -11.60
CA GLU A 72 -8.38 -8.49 -11.28
C GLU A 72 -8.79 -8.23 -9.83
N HIS A 73 -7.87 -8.47 -8.90
CA HIS A 73 -8.06 -8.15 -7.48
C HIS A 73 -8.33 -6.66 -7.27
N ALA A 74 -7.63 -5.78 -7.98
CA ALA A 74 -7.84 -4.34 -7.88
C ALA A 74 -9.21 -3.90 -8.40
N LYS A 75 -9.70 -4.49 -9.50
CA LYS A 75 -11.07 -4.27 -9.99
C LYS A 75 -12.11 -4.70 -8.96
N MET A 76 -11.91 -5.87 -8.34
CA MET A 76 -12.77 -6.32 -7.25
C MET A 76 -12.76 -5.33 -6.08
N ALA A 77 -11.58 -4.87 -5.63
CA ALA A 77 -11.48 -3.90 -4.55
C ALA A 77 -12.16 -2.56 -4.87
N VAL A 78 -12.12 -2.10 -6.13
CA VAL A 78 -12.88 -0.93 -6.58
C VAL A 78 -14.37 -1.18 -6.46
N ALA A 79 -14.88 -2.32 -6.94
CA ALA A 79 -16.30 -2.67 -6.86
C ALA A 79 -16.77 -2.71 -5.40
N GLU A 80 -16.02 -3.36 -4.51
CA GLU A 80 -16.35 -3.43 -3.07
C GLU A 80 -16.36 -2.04 -2.41
N LEU A 81 -15.42 -1.14 -2.76
CA LEU A 81 -15.44 0.23 -2.25
C LEU A 81 -16.65 1.02 -2.78
N MET A 82 -17.09 0.77 -4.01
CA MET A 82 -18.31 1.39 -4.58
C MET A 82 -19.56 0.88 -3.85
N ASP A 83 -19.67 -0.42 -3.62
CA ASP A 83 -20.77 -1.03 -2.86
C ASP A 83 -20.83 -0.53 -1.41
N LEU A 84 -19.68 -0.23 -0.83
CA LEU A 84 -19.57 0.41 0.48
C LEU A 84 -19.91 1.91 0.48
N GLU A 85 -20.29 2.49 -0.64
CA GLU A 85 -20.54 3.94 -0.78
C GLU A 85 -19.36 4.79 -0.28
N PHE A 86 -18.13 4.35 -0.60
CA PHE A 86 -16.92 4.97 -0.07
C PHE A 86 -16.65 6.37 -0.64
N GLY A 87 -17.27 6.74 -1.75
CA GLY A 87 -17.02 7.95 -2.52
C GLY A 87 -16.26 7.68 -3.82
N ARG A 88 -15.60 8.70 -4.38
CA ARG A 88 -14.89 8.52 -5.66
C ARG A 88 -13.63 7.67 -5.48
N VAL A 89 -13.58 6.59 -6.25
CA VAL A 89 -12.45 5.65 -6.30
C VAL A 89 -11.87 5.64 -7.70
N ALA A 90 -10.55 5.61 -7.83
CA ALA A 90 -9.87 5.42 -9.11
C ALA A 90 -8.98 4.17 -9.07
N LEU A 91 -8.85 3.53 -10.22
CA LEU A 91 -7.94 2.40 -10.45
C LEU A 91 -6.72 2.89 -11.23
N VAL A 92 -5.51 2.53 -10.78
CA VAL A 92 -4.26 2.78 -11.48
C VAL A 92 -3.48 1.48 -11.61
N THR A 93 -3.18 1.09 -12.84
CA THR A 93 -2.40 -0.11 -13.17
C THR A 93 -1.23 0.23 -14.11
N GLY A 94 -0.39 -0.74 -14.43
CA GLY A 94 0.68 -0.59 -15.41
C GLY A 94 0.18 -0.18 -16.81
N GLU A 95 -1.07 -0.52 -17.13
CA GLU A 95 -1.70 -0.21 -18.42
C GLU A 95 -2.37 1.16 -18.45
N THR A 96 -2.51 1.84 -17.29
CA THR A 96 -3.13 3.18 -17.24
C THR A 96 -2.26 4.19 -18.00
N PRO A 97 -2.78 4.87 -19.03
CA PRO A 97 -2.05 5.87 -19.79
C PRO A 97 -1.49 6.98 -18.89
N SER A 98 -0.35 7.55 -19.29
CA SER A 98 0.35 8.56 -18.48
C SER A 98 -0.50 9.79 -18.18
N ASP A 99 -1.20 10.30 -19.18
CA ASP A 99 -2.09 11.47 -19.06
C ASP A 99 -3.29 11.19 -18.14
N GLU A 100 -3.85 9.98 -18.21
CA GLU A 100 -4.91 9.57 -17.30
C GLU A 100 -4.39 9.42 -15.87
N ARG A 101 -3.21 8.83 -15.69
CA ARG A 101 -2.54 8.71 -14.39
C ARG A 101 -2.30 10.09 -13.77
N ASP A 102 -1.77 11.04 -14.55
CA ASP A 102 -1.52 12.40 -14.09
C ASP A 102 -2.81 13.12 -13.68
N ARG A 103 -3.90 12.91 -14.43
CA ARG A 103 -5.24 13.40 -14.09
C ARG A 103 -5.73 12.81 -12.76
N ILE A 104 -5.61 11.49 -12.56
CA ILE A 104 -5.99 10.81 -11.31
C ILE A 104 -5.19 11.36 -10.13
N VAL A 105 -3.86 11.49 -10.28
CA VAL A 105 -2.99 12.05 -9.24
C VAL A 105 -3.40 13.48 -8.88
N LYS A 106 -3.69 14.32 -9.88
CA LYS A 106 -4.15 15.70 -9.66
C LYS A 106 -5.47 15.74 -8.91
N GLN A 107 -6.45 14.93 -9.29
CA GLN A 107 -7.74 14.83 -8.62
C GLN A 107 -7.62 14.25 -7.19
N PHE A 108 -6.74 13.28 -6.98
CA PHE A 108 -6.46 12.73 -5.66
C PHE A 108 -5.81 13.77 -4.74
N ARG A 109 -4.84 14.56 -5.24
CA ARG A 109 -4.24 15.68 -4.50
C ARG A 109 -5.26 16.79 -4.16
N ALA A 110 -6.23 17.01 -5.03
CA ALA A 110 -7.31 17.97 -4.80
C ALA A 110 -8.39 17.44 -3.82
N GLY A 111 -8.31 16.16 -3.40
CA GLY A 111 -9.32 15.52 -2.55
C GLY A 111 -10.63 15.18 -3.29
N GLU A 112 -10.65 15.25 -4.62
CA GLU A 112 -11.80 14.86 -5.45
C GLU A 112 -11.95 13.35 -5.55
N ILE A 113 -10.85 12.61 -5.47
CA ILE A 113 -10.81 11.14 -5.39
C ILE A 113 -10.42 10.78 -3.96
N ARG A 114 -11.22 9.93 -3.31
CA ARG A 114 -11.03 9.51 -1.94
C ARG A 114 -10.10 8.30 -1.81
N ALA A 115 -10.12 7.39 -2.77
CA ALA A 115 -9.24 6.24 -2.80
C ALA A 115 -8.64 6.01 -4.18
N VAL A 116 -7.35 5.67 -4.21
CA VAL A 116 -6.68 5.12 -5.39
C VAL A 116 -6.32 3.68 -5.11
N VAL A 117 -6.90 2.77 -5.87
CA VAL A 117 -6.56 1.35 -5.88
C VAL A 117 -5.49 1.12 -6.92
N ASN A 118 -4.44 0.39 -6.58
CA ASN A 118 -3.31 0.23 -7.48
C ASN A 118 -2.69 -1.17 -7.45
N VAL A 119 -2.01 -1.49 -8.56
CA VAL A 119 -1.21 -2.70 -8.74
C VAL A 119 0.16 -2.29 -9.28
N ASP A 120 1.25 -2.56 -8.55
CA ASP A 120 2.66 -2.41 -8.93
C ASP A 120 3.12 -1.03 -9.48
N VAL A 121 2.23 -0.05 -9.63
CA VAL A 121 2.50 1.18 -10.41
C VAL A 121 3.03 2.32 -9.57
N LEU A 122 2.99 2.23 -8.26
CA LEU A 122 3.40 3.33 -7.38
C LEU A 122 4.91 3.37 -7.11
N THR A 123 5.70 2.64 -7.90
CA THR A 123 7.17 2.63 -7.79
C THR A 123 7.82 3.87 -8.38
N THR A 124 7.20 4.49 -9.41
CA THR A 124 7.72 5.71 -10.05
C THR A 124 6.60 6.71 -10.34
N GLY A 125 6.82 7.99 -10.01
CA GLY A 125 5.96 9.11 -10.45
C GLY A 125 4.69 9.37 -9.64
N PHE A 126 4.19 8.44 -8.81
CA PHE A 126 3.02 8.71 -7.97
C PHE A 126 3.41 9.50 -6.72
N ASP A 127 3.32 10.81 -6.81
CA ASP A 127 3.56 11.72 -5.69
C ASP A 127 2.26 12.30 -5.16
N ALA A 128 1.74 11.77 -4.06
CA ALA A 128 0.51 12.24 -3.43
C ALA A 128 0.68 12.35 -1.90
N PRO A 129 1.30 13.44 -1.41
CA PRO A 129 1.55 13.65 0.02
C PRO A 129 0.27 13.69 0.87
N ILE A 130 -0.87 14.01 0.28
CA ILE A 130 -2.18 14.01 0.93
C ILE A 130 -2.58 12.63 1.48
N CYS A 131 -2.02 11.52 0.93
CA CYS A 131 -2.33 10.17 1.36
C CYS A 131 -2.11 10.00 2.87
N ASP A 132 -3.18 9.74 3.61
CA ASP A 132 -3.18 9.60 5.06
C ASP A 132 -3.64 8.21 5.55
N CYS A 133 -3.97 7.32 4.61
CA CYS A 133 -4.30 5.92 4.88
C CYS A 133 -3.74 5.00 3.80
N LEU A 134 -3.08 3.93 4.23
CA LEU A 134 -2.60 2.84 3.38
C LEU A 134 -3.37 1.58 3.74
N VAL A 135 -4.04 0.97 2.77
CA VAL A 135 -4.69 -0.34 2.90
C VAL A 135 -3.87 -1.33 2.07
N VAL A 136 -3.17 -2.22 2.73
CA VAL A 136 -2.26 -3.16 2.07
C VAL A 136 -2.88 -4.55 2.05
N LEU A 137 -3.46 -4.91 0.91
CA LEU A 137 -4.02 -6.23 0.62
C LEU A 137 -3.01 -7.15 -0.08
N ARG A 138 -1.78 -6.67 -0.25
CA ARG A 138 -0.71 -7.37 -0.93
C ARG A 138 0.38 -7.81 0.04
N PRO A 139 0.51 -9.13 0.31
CA PRO A 139 1.70 -9.68 0.94
C PRO A 139 2.93 -9.48 0.07
N THR A 140 4.09 -9.25 0.70
CA THR A 140 5.39 -9.26 0.01
C THR A 140 6.48 -9.81 0.91
N GLN A 141 7.45 -10.51 0.34
CA GLN A 141 8.71 -10.87 0.99
C GLN A 141 9.81 -9.82 0.72
N SER A 142 9.58 -8.93 -0.25
CA SER A 142 10.51 -7.86 -0.57
C SER A 142 10.42 -6.72 0.44
N THR A 143 11.45 -6.59 1.27
CA THR A 143 11.59 -5.45 2.21
C THR A 143 11.62 -4.12 1.45
N GLY A 144 12.24 -4.07 0.27
CA GLY A 144 12.27 -2.88 -0.58
C GLY A 144 10.87 -2.44 -1.02
N LEU A 145 10.05 -3.39 -1.48
CA LEU A 145 8.67 -3.10 -1.88
C LEU A 145 7.82 -2.66 -0.68
N TYR A 146 7.96 -3.33 0.47
CA TYR A 146 7.31 -2.92 1.71
C TYR A 146 7.64 -1.48 2.08
N VAL A 147 8.93 -1.11 2.11
CA VAL A 147 9.37 0.26 2.42
C VAL A 147 8.83 1.27 1.40
N GLN A 148 8.79 0.92 0.12
CA GLN A 148 8.24 1.79 -0.93
C GLN A 148 6.74 2.04 -0.74
N MET A 149 5.95 1.00 -0.45
CA MET A 149 4.50 1.13 -0.20
C MET A 149 4.25 2.05 1.00
N ILE A 150 4.90 1.78 2.14
CA ILE A 150 4.69 2.58 3.36
C ILE A 150 5.19 4.01 3.19
N GLY A 151 6.31 4.20 2.51
CA GLY A 151 6.90 5.52 2.24
C GLY A 151 5.97 6.48 1.50
N ARG A 152 4.98 5.96 0.73
CA ARG A 152 3.97 6.81 0.07
C ARG A 152 3.07 7.54 1.06
N GLY A 153 2.74 6.88 2.19
CA GLY A 153 1.93 7.48 3.24
C GLY A 153 2.72 8.33 4.23
N MET A 154 4.04 8.28 4.24
CA MET A 154 4.84 9.00 5.25
C MET A 154 5.16 10.45 4.86
N ARG A 155 4.90 10.88 3.64
CA ARG A 155 5.19 12.23 3.18
C ARG A 155 4.37 13.26 3.95
N THR A 156 4.99 14.39 4.27
CA THR A 156 4.34 15.50 4.96
C THR A 156 3.34 16.22 4.05
N HIS A 157 2.23 16.66 4.62
CA HIS A 157 1.21 17.47 3.96
C HIS A 157 0.55 18.39 4.98
N PRO A 158 0.14 19.61 4.63
CA PRO A 158 -0.57 20.50 5.56
C PRO A 158 -1.79 19.81 6.21
N GLY A 159 -1.85 19.84 7.53
CA GLY A 159 -2.92 19.23 8.33
C GLY A 159 -2.82 17.71 8.51
N LYS A 160 -1.80 17.05 7.94
CA LYS A 160 -1.56 15.62 8.12
C LYS A 160 -0.56 15.40 9.28
N THR A 161 -1.01 14.71 10.33
CA THR A 161 -0.20 14.43 11.52
C THR A 161 0.36 13.01 11.56
N SER A 162 -0.28 12.09 10.84
CA SER A 162 0.12 10.67 10.76
C SER A 162 -0.43 10.01 9.50
N CYS A 163 0.10 8.84 9.16
CA CYS A 163 -0.50 7.94 8.19
C CYS A 163 -0.98 6.66 8.88
N LEU A 164 -2.22 6.24 8.61
CA LEU A 164 -2.76 4.98 9.08
C LEU A 164 -2.33 3.86 8.13
N LEU A 165 -1.79 2.76 8.68
CA LEU A 165 -1.44 1.56 7.92
C LEU A 165 -2.37 0.41 8.36
N LEU A 166 -3.22 -0.05 7.46
CA LEU A 166 -4.06 -1.23 7.61
C LEU A 166 -3.43 -2.35 6.79
N ASP A 167 -2.67 -3.21 7.46
CA ASP A 167 -1.83 -4.22 6.81
C ASP A 167 -2.48 -5.59 6.84
N TYR A 168 -3.35 -5.85 5.88
CA TYR A 168 -3.95 -7.17 5.65
C TYR A 168 -2.98 -8.13 4.93
N GLY A 169 -1.87 -7.63 4.40
CA GLY A 169 -0.80 -8.43 3.81
C GLY A 169 0.14 -9.08 4.83
N THR A 170 -0.05 -8.84 6.14
CA THR A 170 0.83 -9.33 7.21
C THR A 170 2.32 -8.95 7.03
N ASN A 171 2.55 -7.83 6.36
CA ASN A 171 3.91 -7.37 6.04
C ASN A 171 4.64 -6.83 7.27
N VAL A 172 3.91 -6.20 8.21
CA VAL A 172 4.48 -5.70 9.47
C VAL A 172 4.97 -6.85 10.34
N GLU A 173 4.26 -7.98 10.37
CA GLU A 173 4.70 -9.19 11.08
C GLU A 173 5.97 -9.77 10.43
N ARG A 174 6.05 -9.72 9.10
CA ARG A 174 7.15 -10.31 8.32
C ARG A 174 8.41 -9.43 8.32
N HIS A 175 8.27 -8.12 8.22
CA HIS A 175 9.39 -7.17 8.06
C HIS A 175 9.67 -6.33 9.31
N GLY A 176 8.78 -6.36 10.29
CA GLY A 176 8.79 -5.45 11.44
C GLY A 176 8.20 -4.08 11.11
N PRO A 177 8.05 -3.21 12.12
CA PRO A 177 7.56 -1.85 11.91
C PRO A 177 8.55 -1.05 11.06
N ILE A 178 8.04 -0.16 10.21
CA ILE A 178 8.84 0.62 9.24
C ILE A 178 10.01 1.39 9.88
N THR A 179 9.89 1.77 11.13
CA THR A 179 10.94 2.46 11.89
C THR A 179 12.11 1.56 12.27
N ALA A 180 11.88 0.25 12.37
CA ALA A 180 12.89 -0.76 12.70
C ALA A 180 13.50 -1.44 11.46
N VAL A 181 12.91 -1.25 10.27
CA VAL A 181 13.42 -1.86 9.03
C VAL A 181 14.80 -1.30 8.69
N ASN A 182 15.78 -2.21 8.57
CA ASN A 182 17.13 -1.88 8.11
C ASN A 182 17.30 -2.31 6.65
N PRO A 183 17.40 -1.40 5.69
CA PRO A 183 17.55 -1.74 4.28
C PRO A 183 18.85 -2.49 3.93
N LYS A 184 19.84 -2.52 4.85
CA LYS A 184 21.10 -3.23 4.66
C LYS A 184 21.04 -4.73 5.02
N MET A 185 19.91 -5.24 5.51
CA MET A 185 19.76 -6.66 5.90
C MET A 185 19.16 -7.56 4.80
N GLN A 186 19.07 -7.14 3.57
CA GLN A 186 18.84 -8.08 2.49
C GLN A 186 20.16 -8.78 2.16
N PRO A 187 20.23 -10.12 2.22
CA PRO A 187 21.35 -10.83 1.61
C PRO A 187 21.35 -10.45 0.13
N ALA A 188 22.46 -9.88 -0.33
CA ALA A 188 22.65 -9.60 -1.75
C ALA A 188 22.42 -10.90 -2.54
N ALA A 189 21.52 -10.87 -3.52
CA ALA A 189 21.40 -11.98 -4.44
C ALA A 189 22.77 -12.19 -5.13
N PRO A 190 23.21 -13.43 -5.36
CA PRO A 190 24.49 -13.68 -5.98
C PRO A 190 24.56 -12.99 -7.35
N GLY A 191 25.39 -11.92 -7.48
CA GLY A 191 25.59 -11.17 -8.72
C GLY A 191 25.18 -9.71 -8.74
N GLU A 192 24.64 -9.13 -7.65
CA GLU A 192 24.38 -7.70 -7.56
C GLU A 192 25.58 -6.92 -7.02
N TRP A 193 26.01 -5.93 -7.78
CA TRP A 193 27.12 -5.04 -7.48
C TRP A 193 26.75 -4.09 -6.33
N ILE A 194 27.62 -4.05 -5.31
CA ILE A 194 27.55 -3.05 -4.23
C ILE A 194 28.18 -1.78 -4.79
N CYS A 195 27.41 -0.72 -4.98
CA CYS A 195 27.97 0.61 -5.10
C CYS A 195 28.37 1.10 -3.71
N GLU A 196 29.67 1.37 -3.53
CA GLU A 196 30.22 2.03 -2.35
C GLU A 196 29.72 3.46 -2.17
#